data_19f6f24ca5f7a3e9eee8cfcccb7e80b7
#
_entry.id   19f6f24ca5f7a3e9eee8cfcccb7e80b7
#
_cell.length_a   1.000
_cell.length_b   1.000
_cell.length_c   1.000
_cell.angle_alpha   90.00
_cell.angle_beta   90.00
_cell.angle_gamma   90.00
#
_symmetry.space_group_name_H-M   'P 1'
#
loop_
_entity.id
_entity.type
_entity.pdbx_description
1 polymer ?
#
loop_
_entity_poly.entity_id
_entity_poly.type
_entity_poly.pdbx_seq_one_letter_code
_entity_poly.pdbx_strand_id
1 'polypeptide(L)'
;MAGASWLITTGSDATRWTSAGPIWWTWASWGRTGALVPAMARKWRQINKFVEIVAQAWQHNTLANRVGRAGQPPLRIRDYGAGKGYLTFALYDYLTHTLGLQVEMVGIERRADLVALCNRLAQRHGLSGLRFEKGDILQACEVAQVASAAGGTVITGIADGRAVAGVAGGGVDAEKSRDSDATASDGAAVDIVIALHACDTATDDALFQGIRQRAAMLVCSPCCHRELRPQLKAPAPLDALLRHGIHLGQEAEMLTDGLRALLLETQGYEAQVFEFISPEHTGKNKMILGNRTGRARDADAVWAEIEALKRFYGIRTQRLDGLLGGGMGGARNPDGN
;
A
#
# COMPACT_ATOMS: atom_id res chain seq x y z
N MET A 1 9.13 10.38 28.43
CA MET A 1 9.08 8.91 28.34
C MET A 1 9.44 8.55 26.93
N ALA A 2 10.48 7.76 26.72
CA ALA A 2 11.20 7.62 25.48
C ALA A 2 10.34 6.96 24.39
N GLY A 3 10.02 7.72 23.34
CA GLY A 3 9.54 7.17 22.09
C GLY A 3 10.63 6.29 21.49
N ALA A 4 10.32 5.03 21.22
CA ALA A 4 11.22 4.12 20.54
C ALA A 4 11.48 4.68 19.13
N SER A 5 12.57 5.41 18.97
CA SER A 5 13.08 5.86 17.68
C SER A 5 13.60 4.61 16.98
N TRP A 6 12.83 4.10 16.05
CA TRP A 6 13.25 3.08 15.08
C TRP A 6 14.20 3.74 14.07
N LEU A 7 15.39 4.07 14.53
CA LEU A 7 16.48 4.47 13.64
C LEU A 7 16.82 3.25 12.78
N ILE A 8 16.45 3.33 11.50
CA ILE A 8 16.98 2.45 10.48
C ILE A 8 18.47 2.73 10.41
N THR A 9 19.25 1.95 11.15
CA THR A 9 20.70 1.99 11.03
C THR A 9 21.04 1.45 9.65
N THR A 10 21.56 2.33 8.81
CA THR A 10 22.16 1.97 7.51
C THR A 10 23.46 1.20 7.79
N GLY A 11 23.31 -0.06 8.22
CA GLY A 11 24.43 -0.99 8.33
C GLY A 11 24.91 -1.36 6.93
N SER A 12 26.20 -1.25 6.69
CA SER A 12 26.90 -1.52 5.44
C SER A 12 26.97 -3.00 5.04
N ASP A 13 26.24 -3.89 5.69
CA ASP A 13 26.02 -5.27 5.24
C ASP A 13 24.74 -5.33 4.40
N ALA A 14 24.86 -4.71 3.19
CA ALA A 14 23.91 -4.98 2.12
C ALA A 14 23.77 -6.49 1.99
N THR A 15 22.62 -7.02 2.30
CA THR A 15 22.21 -8.38 2.02
C THR A 15 22.70 -8.71 0.60
N ARG A 16 23.75 -9.50 0.51
CA ARG A 16 24.26 -10.02 -0.75
C ARG A 16 23.15 -10.87 -1.34
N TRP A 17 22.34 -10.26 -2.17
CA TRP A 17 21.58 -11.01 -3.14
C TRP A 17 22.60 -11.71 -4.02
N THR A 18 22.95 -12.93 -3.66
CA THR A 18 23.77 -13.76 -4.50
C THR A 18 23.01 -13.92 -5.81
N SER A 19 23.69 -13.73 -6.90
CA SER A 19 23.26 -13.79 -8.30
C SER A 19 22.57 -15.11 -8.72
N ALA A 20 22.03 -15.88 -7.80
CA ALA A 20 21.58 -17.24 -7.99
C ALA A 20 20.06 -17.40 -8.14
N GLY A 21 19.27 -16.34 -8.09
CA GLY A 21 17.82 -16.44 -8.29
C GLY A 21 17.41 -16.41 -9.77
N PRO A 22 16.67 -17.40 -10.27
CA PRO A 22 16.32 -17.51 -11.70
C PRO A 22 15.44 -16.36 -12.22
N ILE A 23 14.74 -15.62 -11.36
CA ILE A 23 13.78 -14.59 -11.75
C ILE A 23 14.47 -13.35 -12.31
N TRP A 24 15.61 -12.97 -11.76
CA TRP A 24 16.35 -11.76 -12.13
C TRP A 24 17.06 -11.86 -13.49
N TRP A 25 17.37 -13.07 -13.92
CA TRP A 25 18.04 -13.34 -15.19
C TRP A 25 17.13 -13.10 -16.41
N THR A 26 15.82 -13.17 -16.25
CA THR A 26 14.87 -13.04 -17.34
C THR A 26 14.37 -11.62 -17.57
N TRP A 27 14.52 -10.76 -16.59
CA TRP A 27 14.22 -9.34 -16.73
C TRP A 27 15.47 -8.60 -17.20
N ALA A 28 15.31 -7.69 -18.16
CA ALA A 28 16.33 -6.91 -18.87
C ALA A 28 17.36 -6.15 -17.99
N SER A 29 17.50 -6.52 -16.71
CA SER A 29 18.43 -5.92 -15.75
C SER A 29 19.84 -6.50 -15.87
N TRP A 30 19.98 -7.73 -16.38
CA TRP A 30 21.24 -8.43 -16.51
C TRP A 30 21.51 -8.70 -17.98
N GLY A 31 22.68 -8.31 -18.45
CA GLY A 31 23.12 -8.58 -19.81
C GLY A 31 23.34 -10.07 -20.07
N ARG A 32 23.57 -10.44 -21.33
CA ARG A 32 23.88 -11.83 -21.76
C ARG A 32 25.09 -12.45 -21.04
N THR A 33 25.92 -11.63 -20.42
CA THR A 33 27.11 -12.01 -19.65
C THR A 33 26.84 -12.23 -18.16
N GLY A 34 25.60 -12.08 -17.69
CA GLY A 34 25.27 -12.15 -16.26
C GLY A 34 25.73 -10.93 -15.45
N ALA A 35 26.02 -9.82 -16.09
CA ALA A 35 26.36 -8.56 -15.44
C ALA A 35 25.17 -7.59 -15.46
N LEU A 36 25.04 -6.79 -14.41
CA LEU A 36 23.97 -5.78 -14.30
C LEU A 36 24.11 -4.75 -15.43
N VAL A 37 23.05 -4.56 -16.21
CA VAL A 37 23.00 -3.54 -17.25
C VAL A 37 23.12 -2.16 -16.60
N PRO A 38 24.09 -1.31 -16.98
CA PRO A 38 24.34 -0.02 -16.33
C PRO A 38 23.09 0.88 -16.24
N ALA A 39 22.25 0.88 -17.28
CA ALA A 39 20.99 1.62 -17.30
C ALA A 39 19.99 1.17 -16.22
N MET A 40 20.10 -0.06 -15.73
CA MET A 40 19.23 -0.63 -14.70
C MET A 40 19.82 -0.53 -13.28
N ALA A 41 21.08 -0.15 -13.13
CA ALA A 41 21.77 -0.12 -11.83
C ALA A 41 21.06 0.79 -10.80
N ARG A 42 20.51 1.92 -11.27
CA ARG A 42 19.76 2.85 -10.41
C ARG A 42 18.46 2.20 -9.92
N LYS A 43 17.71 1.58 -10.83
CA LYS A 43 16.45 0.90 -10.49
C LYS A 43 16.69 -0.30 -9.57
N TRP A 44 17.76 -1.04 -9.80
CA TRP A 44 18.20 -2.14 -8.96
C TRP A 44 18.44 -1.71 -7.51
N ARG A 45 19.23 -0.65 -7.30
CA ARG A 45 19.46 -0.10 -5.95
C ARG A 45 18.17 0.32 -5.27
N GLN A 46 17.25 0.93 -6.01
CA GLN A 46 15.93 1.34 -5.50
C GLN A 46 15.10 0.15 -5.02
N ILE A 47 15.04 -0.91 -5.83
CA ILE A 47 14.29 -2.13 -5.50
C ILE A 47 14.89 -2.81 -4.27
N ASN A 48 16.22 -2.99 -4.22
CA ASN A 48 16.88 -3.63 -3.08
C ASN A 48 16.64 -2.87 -1.78
N LYS A 49 16.78 -1.55 -1.81
CA LYS A 49 16.55 -0.74 -0.61
C LYS A 49 15.09 -0.81 -0.15
N PHE A 50 14.17 -0.85 -1.09
CA PHE A 50 12.76 -1.05 -0.75
C PHE A 50 12.50 -2.41 -0.11
N VAL A 51 12.99 -3.49 -0.71
CA VAL A 51 12.84 -4.85 -0.16
C VAL A 51 13.44 -4.95 1.24
N GLU A 52 14.62 -4.37 1.45
CA GLU A 52 15.26 -4.31 2.77
C GLU A 52 14.36 -3.63 3.81
N ILE A 53 13.80 -2.46 3.48
CA ILE A 53 12.92 -1.71 4.38
C ILE A 53 11.65 -2.50 4.70
N VAL A 54 10.99 -3.07 3.69
CA VAL A 54 9.77 -3.87 3.90
C VAL A 54 10.08 -5.09 4.77
N ALA A 55 11.19 -5.76 4.53
CA ALA A 55 11.59 -6.92 5.29
C ALA A 55 11.92 -6.58 6.75
N GLN A 56 12.64 -5.49 6.99
CA GLN A 56 12.94 -5.01 8.35
C GLN A 56 11.66 -4.59 9.08
N ALA A 57 10.80 -3.80 8.43
CA ALA A 57 9.52 -3.38 9.01
C ALA A 57 8.63 -4.60 9.35
N TRP A 58 8.61 -5.61 8.48
CA TRP A 58 7.89 -6.84 8.72
C TRP A 58 8.44 -7.62 9.93
N GLN A 59 9.75 -7.79 10.04
CA GLN A 59 10.37 -8.51 11.17
C GLN A 59 10.01 -7.90 12.54
N HIS A 60 9.79 -6.59 12.59
CA HIS A 60 9.38 -5.89 13.80
C HIS A 60 7.85 -5.82 13.98
N ASN A 61 7.08 -6.30 12.99
CA ASN A 61 5.63 -6.31 13.08
C ASN A 61 5.13 -7.44 13.99
N THR A 62 4.10 -7.16 14.77
CA THR A 62 3.50 -8.14 15.71
C THR A 62 2.96 -9.39 15.02
N LEU A 63 2.60 -9.32 13.75
CA LEU A 63 2.12 -10.45 12.95
C LEU A 63 3.24 -11.32 12.38
N ALA A 64 4.50 -10.89 12.39
CA ALA A 64 5.62 -11.61 11.80
C ALA A 64 5.81 -13.04 12.37
N ASN A 65 5.34 -13.28 13.58
CA ASN A 65 5.39 -14.59 14.23
C ASN A 65 4.09 -15.41 14.09
N ARG A 66 3.06 -14.88 13.41
CA ARG A 66 1.72 -15.48 13.34
C ARG A 66 1.31 -15.92 11.93
N VAL A 67 2.00 -15.44 10.90
CA VAL A 67 1.72 -15.74 9.49
C VAL A 67 3.02 -16.01 8.71
N GLY A 68 2.90 -16.73 7.61
CA GLY A 68 3.98 -16.98 6.66
C GLY A 68 4.92 -18.13 7.03
N ARG A 69 4.82 -18.75 8.19
CA ARG A 69 5.67 -19.88 8.58
C ARG A 69 4.96 -21.21 8.37
N ALA A 70 5.72 -22.32 8.38
CA ALA A 70 5.15 -23.65 8.25
C ALA A 70 4.08 -23.90 9.33
N GLY A 71 2.90 -24.36 8.91
CA GLY A 71 1.76 -24.58 9.80
C GLY A 71 0.96 -23.32 10.18
N GLN A 72 1.32 -22.18 9.63
CA GLN A 72 0.60 -20.92 9.81
C GLN A 72 -0.07 -20.48 8.47
N PRO A 73 -1.07 -19.57 8.51
CA PRO A 73 -1.59 -18.97 7.31
C PRO A 73 -0.50 -18.28 6.48
N PRO A 74 -0.57 -18.26 5.15
CA PRO A 74 0.39 -17.55 4.32
C PRO A 74 0.36 -16.05 4.59
N LEU A 75 1.49 -15.38 4.41
CA LEU A 75 1.60 -13.92 4.41
C LEU A 75 0.92 -13.37 3.14
N ARG A 76 -0.14 -12.59 3.30
CA ARG A 76 -0.94 -12.07 2.19
C ARG A 76 -0.56 -10.63 1.87
N ILE A 77 -0.16 -10.40 0.62
CA ILE A 77 0.35 -9.11 0.16
C ILE A 77 -0.42 -8.65 -1.07
N ARG A 78 -0.78 -7.36 -1.10
CA ARG A 78 -1.29 -6.70 -2.30
C ARG A 78 -0.37 -5.57 -2.73
N ASP A 79 -0.03 -5.57 -4.02
CA ASP A 79 0.77 -4.52 -4.66
C ASP A 79 -0.09 -3.76 -5.66
N TYR A 80 -0.51 -2.56 -5.30
CA TYR A 80 -1.35 -1.72 -6.12
C TYR A 80 -0.54 -0.89 -7.10
N GLY A 81 -0.88 -0.99 -8.40
CA GLY A 81 -0.13 -0.36 -9.46
C GLY A 81 1.19 -1.09 -9.76
N ALA A 82 1.17 -2.42 -9.72
CA ALA A 82 2.36 -3.27 -9.84
C ALA A 82 3.19 -3.01 -11.12
N GLY A 83 2.60 -2.45 -12.16
CA GLY A 83 3.27 -2.09 -13.40
C GLY A 83 3.90 -3.30 -14.08
N LYS A 84 5.22 -3.23 -14.31
CA LYS A 84 6.00 -4.36 -14.84
C LYS A 84 6.36 -5.42 -13.78
N GLY A 85 5.90 -5.28 -12.55
CA GLY A 85 6.12 -6.23 -11.47
C GLY A 85 7.55 -6.31 -10.91
N TYR A 86 8.45 -5.38 -11.25
CA TYR A 86 9.85 -5.49 -10.79
C TYR A 86 9.99 -5.63 -9.29
N LEU A 87 9.25 -4.80 -8.54
CA LEU A 87 9.27 -4.85 -7.09
C LEU A 87 8.50 -6.06 -6.56
N THR A 88 7.33 -6.32 -7.14
CA THR A 88 6.46 -7.45 -6.78
C THR A 88 7.25 -8.77 -6.83
N PHE A 89 7.95 -9.02 -7.93
CA PHE A 89 8.82 -10.20 -8.08
C PHE A 89 9.97 -10.20 -7.09
N ALA A 90 10.64 -9.06 -6.88
CA ALA A 90 11.76 -8.96 -5.97
C ALA A 90 11.37 -9.25 -4.53
N LEU A 91 10.28 -8.64 -4.09
CA LEU A 91 9.80 -8.84 -2.73
C LEU A 91 9.30 -10.27 -2.52
N TYR A 92 8.55 -10.82 -3.48
CA TYR A 92 8.10 -12.21 -3.42
C TYR A 92 9.27 -13.18 -3.28
N ASP A 93 10.28 -13.04 -4.16
CA ASP A 93 11.48 -13.87 -4.14
C ASP A 93 12.22 -13.78 -2.79
N TYR A 94 12.41 -12.57 -2.29
CA TYR A 94 13.06 -12.37 -0.99
C TYR A 94 12.31 -13.01 0.17
N LEU A 95 11.01 -12.78 0.24
CA LEU A 95 10.18 -13.32 1.32
C LEU A 95 10.14 -14.85 1.28
N THR A 96 10.05 -15.44 0.08
CA THR A 96 9.94 -16.90 -0.06
C THR A 96 11.29 -17.60 0.02
N HIS A 97 12.29 -17.15 -0.73
CA HIS A 97 13.56 -17.87 -0.82
C HIS A 97 14.58 -17.45 0.25
N THR A 98 14.59 -16.18 0.65
CA THR A 98 15.55 -15.70 1.66
C THR A 98 15.01 -15.84 3.07
N LEU A 99 13.73 -15.48 3.31
CA LEU A 99 13.12 -15.58 4.63
C LEU A 99 12.36 -16.89 4.85
N GLY A 100 12.17 -17.71 3.81
CA GLY A 100 11.49 -19.01 3.89
C GLY A 100 10.00 -18.90 4.23
N LEU A 101 9.36 -17.76 3.91
CA LEU A 101 7.96 -17.54 4.24
C LEU A 101 7.04 -18.13 3.15
N GLN A 102 5.87 -18.59 3.57
CA GLN A 102 4.76 -18.90 2.68
C GLN A 102 4.03 -17.60 2.36
N VAL A 103 4.00 -17.20 1.07
CA VAL A 103 3.49 -15.91 0.63
C VAL A 103 2.42 -16.09 -0.43
N GLU A 104 1.31 -15.41 -0.26
CA GLU A 104 0.30 -15.18 -1.29
C GLU A 104 0.34 -13.70 -1.69
N MET A 105 0.84 -13.40 -2.89
CA MET A 105 1.00 -12.03 -3.36
C MET A 105 0.21 -11.77 -4.63
N VAL A 106 -0.54 -10.67 -4.64
CA VAL A 106 -1.33 -10.25 -5.80
C VAL A 106 -0.89 -8.85 -6.24
N GLY A 107 -0.36 -8.75 -7.46
CA GLY A 107 -0.12 -7.47 -8.11
C GLY A 107 -1.37 -7.02 -8.87
N ILE A 108 -1.85 -5.82 -8.60
CA ILE A 108 -3.01 -5.22 -9.28
C ILE A 108 -2.52 -4.16 -10.25
N GLU A 109 -2.89 -4.30 -11.53
CA GLU A 109 -2.47 -3.40 -12.60
C GLU A 109 -3.63 -3.18 -13.59
N ARG A 110 -3.80 -1.94 -14.06
CA ARG A 110 -4.87 -1.58 -15.01
C ARG A 110 -4.61 -2.10 -16.42
N ARG A 111 -3.37 -2.20 -16.83
CA ARG A 111 -2.94 -2.59 -18.18
C ARG A 111 -2.92 -4.10 -18.32
N ALA A 112 -3.86 -4.63 -19.10
CA ALA A 112 -4.01 -6.06 -19.32
C ALA A 112 -2.78 -6.74 -19.95
N ASP A 113 -2.04 -6.03 -20.82
CA ASP A 113 -0.80 -6.50 -21.43
C ASP A 113 0.31 -6.78 -20.41
N LEU A 114 0.43 -5.91 -19.39
CA LEU A 114 1.38 -6.10 -18.30
C LEU A 114 0.94 -7.23 -17.35
N VAL A 115 -0.34 -7.31 -17.04
CA VAL A 115 -0.89 -8.42 -16.24
C VAL A 115 -0.58 -9.76 -16.90
N ALA A 116 -0.87 -9.88 -18.21
CA ALA A 116 -0.58 -11.08 -18.97
C ALA A 116 0.93 -11.40 -19.02
N LEU A 117 1.78 -10.36 -19.19
CA LEU A 117 3.22 -10.52 -19.18
C LEU A 117 3.72 -11.05 -17.83
N CYS A 118 3.29 -10.42 -16.73
CA CYS A 118 3.72 -10.79 -15.39
C CYS A 118 3.25 -12.19 -15.00
N ASN A 119 2.00 -12.57 -15.33
CA ASN A 119 1.51 -13.92 -15.06
C ASN A 119 2.27 -14.99 -15.85
N ARG A 120 2.61 -14.74 -17.13
CA ARG A 120 3.46 -15.68 -17.89
C ARG A 120 4.84 -15.86 -17.24
N LEU A 121 5.41 -14.79 -16.70
CA LEU A 121 6.69 -14.85 -15.99
C LEU A 121 6.57 -15.62 -14.68
N ALA A 122 5.57 -15.33 -13.86
CA ALA A 122 5.31 -16.05 -12.62
C ALA A 122 5.14 -17.56 -12.87
N GLN A 123 4.37 -17.94 -13.88
CA GLN A 123 4.17 -19.33 -14.28
C GLN A 123 5.47 -19.99 -14.78
N ARG A 124 6.25 -19.30 -15.64
CA ARG A 124 7.54 -19.81 -16.16
C ARG A 124 8.53 -20.13 -15.05
N HIS A 125 8.50 -19.36 -13.96
CA HIS A 125 9.40 -19.51 -12.82
C HIS A 125 8.80 -20.32 -11.66
N GLY A 126 7.61 -20.90 -11.83
CA GLY A 126 6.99 -21.75 -10.82
C GLY A 126 6.57 -21.01 -9.53
N LEU A 127 6.28 -19.69 -9.64
CA LEU A 127 5.91 -18.85 -8.48
C LEU A 127 4.43 -19.01 -8.16
N SER A 128 4.07 -20.13 -7.56
CA SER A 128 2.66 -20.54 -7.34
C SER A 128 1.88 -19.60 -6.43
N GLY A 129 2.55 -18.90 -5.50
CA GLY A 129 1.94 -17.93 -4.59
C GLY A 129 1.88 -16.50 -5.16
N LEU A 130 2.33 -16.26 -6.40
CA LEU A 130 2.34 -14.94 -7.03
C LEU A 130 1.43 -14.92 -8.26
N ARG A 131 0.49 -13.97 -8.28
CA ARG A 131 -0.35 -13.71 -9.45
C ARG A 131 -0.57 -12.22 -9.67
N PHE A 132 -0.99 -11.87 -10.88
CA PHE A 132 -1.35 -10.51 -11.24
C PHE A 132 -2.78 -10.46 -11.75
N GLU A 133 -3.53 -9.46 -11.30
CA GLU A 133 -4.93 -9.25 -11.64
C GLU A 133 -5.12 -7.90 -12.32
N LYS A 134 -5.97 -7.87 -13.36
CA LYS A 134 -6.39 -6.60 -13.96
C LYS A 134 -7.42 -5.96 -13.05
N GLY A 135 -7.14 -4.75 -12.58
CA GLY A 135 -8.08 -4.03 -11.74
C GLY A 135 -7.73 -2.55 -11.59
N ASP A 136 -8.73 -1.79 -11.20
CA ASP A 136 -8.56 -0.47 -10.63
C ASP A 136 -8.42 -0.61 -9.11
N ILE A 137 -7.65 0.28 -8.48
CA ILE A 137 -7.34 0.19 -7.04
C ILE A 137 -8.62 0.18 -6.20
N LEU A 138 -9.61 1.02 -6.53
CA LEU A 138 -10.86 1.09 -5.77
C LEU A 138 -11.81 -0.07 -6.06
N GLN A 139 -11.88 -0.54 -7.30
CA GLN A 139 -12.80 -1.61 -7.70
C GLN A 139 -12.34 -3.01 -7.27
N ALA A 140 -11.05 -3.20 -7.06
CA ALA A 140 -10.48 -4.49 -6.67
C ALA A 140 -11.04 -5.05 -5.34
N CYS A 141 -11.66 -4.20 -4.52
CA CYS A 141 -12.25 -4.60 -3.23
C CYS A 141 -13.73 -4.98 -3.31
N GLU A 142 -14.48 -4.41 -4.27
CA GLU A 142 -15.93 -4.70 -4.42
C GLU A 142 -16.16 -6.14 -4.85
N VAL A 143 -15.32 -6.64 -5.75
CA VAL A 143 -15.41 -8.04 -6.25
C VAL A 143 -15.15 -9.06 -5.14
N ALA A 144 -14.21 -8.77 -4.23
CA ALA A 144 -13.90 -9.65 -3.10
C ALA A 144 -15.01 -9.70 -2.05
N GLN A 145 -15.74 -8.61 -1.85
CA GLN A 145 -16.86 -8.55 -0.91
C GLN A 145 -18.10 -9.26 -1.42
N VAL A 146 -18.40 -9.16 -2.70
CA VAL A 146 -19.55 -9.86 -3.33
C VAL A 146 -19.32 -11.38 -3.32
N ALA A 147 -18.09 -11.84 -3.56
CA ALA A 147 -17.75 -13.26 -3.50
C ALA A 147 -17.83 -13.82 -2.06
N SER A 148 -17.48 -13.02 -1.05
CA SER A 148 -17.53 -13.41 0.37
C SER A 148 -18.95 -13.39 0.94
N ALA A 149 -19.80 -12.44 0.52
CA ALA A 149 -21.17 -12.35 0.99
C ALA A 149 -22.10 -13.43 0.40
N ALA A 150 -21.74 -14.04 -0.74
CA ALA A 150 -22.55 -14.99 -1.46
C ALA A 150 -22.34 -16.47 -1.09
N GLY A 151 -21.33 -16.80 -0.25
CA GLY A 151 -21.09 -18.19 0.22
C GLY A 151 -21.02 -19.24 -0.90
N GLY A 152 -20.75 -18.85 -2.15
CA GLY A 152 -20.85 -19.71 -3.30
C GLY A 152 -19.70 -19.53 -4.29
N THR A 153 -19.29 -20.63 -4.89
CA THR A 153 -18.31 -20.67 -5.97
C THR A 153 -18.85 -19.89 -7.17
N VAL A 154 -18.26 -18.74 -7.48
CA VAL A 154 -18.61 -17.97 -8.67
C VAL A 154 -17.98 -18.63 -9.89
N ILE A 155 -18.80 -19.30 -10.68
CA ILE A 155 -18.42 -19.75 -12.03
C ILE A 155 -18.68 -18.56 -12.95
N THR A 156 -17.65 -17.89 -13.42
CA THR A 156 -17.75 -16.85 -14.44
C THR A 156 -17.80 -17.51 -15.83
N GLY A 157 -18.98 -17.66 -16.37
CA GLY A 157 -19.21 -17.98 -17.80
C GLY A 157 -19.53 -16.69 -18.55
N ILE A 158 -18.80 -16.39 -19.61
CA ILE A 158 -19.15 -15.33 -20.57
C ILE A 158 -19.97 -15.99 -21.67
N ALA A 159 -21.26 -15.67 -21.75
CA ALA A 159 -22.07 -15.87 -22.93
C ALA A 159 -22.63 -14.49 -23.33
N ASP A 160 -22.44 -14.13 -24.61
CA ASP A 160 -23.04 -12.99 -25.28
C ASP A 160 -22.83 -11.59 -24.68
N GLY A 161 -21.63 -11.30 -24.15
CA GLY A 161 -21.23 -9.94 -23.83
C GLY A 161 -21.96 -9.30 -22.64
N ARG A 162 -22.71 -10.06 -21.84
CA ARG A 162 -23.36 -9.59 -20.60
C ARG A 162 -23.06 -10.53 -19.44
N ALA A 163 -22.62 -9.97 -18.32
CA ALA A 163 -22.45 -10.70 -17.08
C ALA A 163 -23.81 -11.01 -16.46
N VAL A 164 -24.11 -12.30 -16.22
CA VAL A 164 -25.28 -12.74 -15.48
C VAL A 164 -24.82 -13.44 -14.21
N ALA A 165 -25.19 -12.91 -13.06
CA ALA A 165 -25.00 -13.54 -11.75
C ALA A 165 -26.31 -14.28 -11.39
N GLY A 166 -26.22 -15.60 -11.23
CA GLY A 166 -27.30 -16.43 -10.71
C GLY A 166 -26.99 -16.94 -9.31
N VAL A 167 -27.89 -16.70 -8.36
CA VAL A 167 -27.79 -17.21 -6.98
C VAL A 167 -28.78 -18.36 -6.85
N ALA A 168 -28.30 -19.56 -6.50
CA ALA A 168 -29.15 -20.68 -6.10
C ALA A 168 -29.38 -20.64 -4.60
N GLY A 169 -30.65 -20.49 -4.18
CA GLY A 169 -31.03 -20.40 -2.81
C GLY A 169 -31.24 -21.75 -2.15
N GLY A 170 -30.88 -21.87 -0.87
CA GLY A 170 -31.28 -22.93 0.05
C GLY A 170 -31.48 -22.32 1.43
N GLY A 171 -32.74 -22.22 1.85
CA GLY A 171 -33.09 -21.74 3.16
C GLY A 171 -32.99 -22.86 4.22
N VAL A 172 -32.62 -22.50 5.42
CA VAL A 172 -33.01 -23.13 6.68
C VAL A 172 -32.86 -22.18 7.86
N ASP A 173 -33.71 -22.44 8.86
CA ASP A 173 -34.21 -21.62 9.93
C ASP A 173 -33.20 -21.04 10.95
N ALA A 174 -33.65 -19.93 11.54
CA ALA A 174 -32.98 -19.20 12.59
C ALA A 174 -33.21 -19.82 13.97
N GLU A 175 -32.16 -20.01 14.76
CA GLU A 175 -32.29 -19.99 16.21
C GLU A 175 -31.11 -19.25 16.88
N LYS A 176 -31.49 -18.42 17.85
CA LYS A 176 -30.63 -17.47 18.55
C LYS A 176 -29.67 -18.17 19.51
N SER A 177 -28.41 -17.81 19.50
CA SER A 177 -27.65 -17.69 20.74
C SER A 177 -26.66 -16.51 20.63
N ARG A 178 -26.81 -15.59 21.55
CA ARG A 178 -25.85 -14.50 21.81
C ARG A 178 -24.69 -15.14 22.56
N ASP A 179 -23.51 -15.10 21.98
CA ASP A 179 -22.29 -14.85 22.72
C ASP A 179 -21.21 -14.28 21.78
N SER A 180 -20.60 -13.27 22.30
CA SER A 180 -19.66 -12.38 21.67
C SER A 180 -18.34 -13.08 21.42
N ASP A 181 -18.02 -13.35 20.16
CA ASP A 181 -16.68 -13.17 19.62
C ASP A 181 -16.81 -13.00 18.11
N ALA A 182 -16.59 -11.77 17.63
CA ALA A 182 -16.75 -11.43 16.24
C ALA A 182 -15.64 -12.10 15.42
N THR A 183 -15.86 -13.34 15.03
CA THR A 183 -15.17 -13.97 13.91
C THR A 183 -15.62 -13.24 12.64
N ALA A 184 -14.85 -12.22 12.27
CA ALA A 184 -15.00 -11.54 11.00
C ALA A 184 -14.95 -12.59 9.90
N SER A 185 -16.03 -12.65 9.12
CA SER A 185 -16.18 -13.44 7.90
C SER A 185 -14.91 -13.40 7.04
N ASP A 186 -14.50 -14.56 6.57
CA ASP A 186 -13.28 -14.91 5.84
C ASP A 186 -13.21 -14.31 4.42
N GLY A 187 -13.27 -13.01 4.32
CA GLY A 187 -12.69 -12.25 3.21
C GLY A 187 -11.20 -12.20 3.46
N ALA A 188 -10.40 -12.92 2.67
CA ALA A 188 -8.98 -13.12 2.86
C ALA A 188 -8.27 -11.85 3.34
N ALA A 189 -7.99 -11.76 4.64
CA ALA A 189 -7.32 -10.61 5.26
C ALA A 189 -6.00 -10.35 4.54
N VAL A 190 -5.70 -9.08 4.24
CA VAL A 190 -4.43 -8.66 3.66
C VAL A 190 -3.52 -8.20 4.78
N ASP A 191 -2.32 -8.75 4.86
CA ASP A 191 -1.37 -8.39 5.91
C ASP A 191 -0.52 -7.18 5.53
N ILE A 192 -0.13 -7.08 4.25
CA ILE A 192 0.70 -5.98 3.74
C ILE A 192 0.09 -5.40 2.46
N VAL A 193 -0.05 -4.09 2.43
CA VAL A 193 -0.37 -3.33 1.22
C VAL A 193 0.83 -2.52 0.77
N ILE A 194 1.15 -2.60 -0.51
CA ILE A 194 2.24 -1.89 -1.15
C ILE A 194 1.69 -1.05 -2.31
N ALA A 195 2.21 0.17 -2.49
CA ALA A 195 1.91 1.02 -3.64
C ALA A 195 3.10 1.91 -3.98
N LEU A 196 4.00 1.43 -4.85
CA LEU A 196 5.18 2.20 -5.27
C LEU A 196 4.93 3.07 -6.49
N HIS A 197 4.07 2.64 -7.37
CA HIS A 197 3.84 3.30 -8.66
C HIS A 197 2.41 3.86 -8.80
N ALA A 198 1.69 3.92 -7.71
CA ALA A 198 0.40 4.60 -7.63
C ALA A 198 0.66 6.12 -7.56
N CYS A 199 0.47 6.81 -8.69
CA CYS A 199 0.73 8.24 -8.77
C CYS A 199 -0.43 9.05 -8.23
N ASP A 200 -0.09 10.18 -7.53
CA ASP A 200 -1.04 11.18 -7.06
C ASP A 200 -2.11 10.56 -6.13
N THR A 201 -3.37 10.79 -6.40
CA THR A 201 -4.51 10.27 -5.63
C THR A 201 -4.63 8.74 -5.62
N ALA A 202 -4.00 8.03 -6.56
CA ALA A 202 -3.97 6.58 -6.56
C ALA A 202 -3.17 6.00 -5.35
N THR A 203 -2.24 6.78 -4.78
CA THR A 203 -1.60 6.44 -3.49
C THR A 203 -2.63 6.47 -2.37
N ASP A 204 -3.51 7.46 -2.35
CA ASP A 204 -4.57 7.60 -1.35
C ASP A 204 -5.58 6.47 -1.45
N ASP A 205 -5.94 6.08 -2.69
CA ASP A 205 -6.82 4.94 -2.94
C ASP A 205 -6.21 3.64 -2.42
N ALA A 206 -4.89 3.42 -2.60
CA ALA A 206 -4.20 2.24 -2.09
C ALA A 206 -4.13 2.23 -0.55
N LEU A 207 -3.83 3.37 0.08
CA LEU A 207 -3.85 3.52 1.54
C LEU A 207 -5.23 3.23 2.10
N PHE A 208 -6.27 3.78 1.49
CA PHE A 208 -7.66 3.53 1.87
C PHE A 208 -8.04 2.06 1.80
N GLN A 209 -7.63 1.35 0.73
CA GLN A 209 -7.85 -0.09 0.63
C GLN A 209 -7.15 -0.87 1.73
N GLY A 210 -5.92 -0.50 2.07
CA GLY A 210 -5.19 -1.11 3.16
C GLY A 210 -5.84 -0.87 4.53
N ILE A 211 -6.32 0.34 4.78
CA ILE A 211 -7.08 0.69 5.99
C ILE A 211 -8.36 -0.15 6.09
N ARG A 212 -9.15 -0.20 5.02
CA ARG A 212 -10.40 -1.00 4.98
C ARG A 212 -10.16 -2.48 5.24
N GLN A 213 -9.10 -3.05 4.69
CA GLN A 213 -8.72 -4.44 4.87
C GLN A 213 -7.99 -4.68 6.19
N ARG A 214 -7.82 -3.63 7.01
CA ARG A 214 -7.13 -3.69 8.30
C ARG A 214 -5.71 -4.27 8.17
N ALA A 215 -5.03 -3.99 7.06
CA ALA A 215 -3.67 -4.46 6.81
C ALA A 215 -2.74 -4.10 7.98
N ALA A 216 -1.87 -5.02 8.35
CA ALA A 216 -0.93 -4.79 9.44
C ALA A 216 0.17 -3.79 9.06
N MET A 217 0.48 -3.70 7.77
CA MET A 217 1.52 -2.80 7.25
C MET A 217 1.11 -2.18 5.92
N LEU A 218 1.34 -0.89 5.78
CA LEU A 218 1.11 -0.09 4.58
C LEU A 218 2.43 0.52 4.13
N VAL A 219 2.81 0.34 2.86
CA VAL A 219 4.08 0.85 2.33
C VAL A 219 3.84 1.52 0.99
N CYS A 220 3.99 2.84 0.95
CA CYS A 220 3.80 3.61 -0.26
C CYS A 220 5.02 4.48 -0.57
N SER A 221 5.32 4.66 -1.86
CA SER A 221 6.32 5.63 -2.30
C SER A 221 5.64 6.65 -3.24
N PRO A 222 5.11 7.74 -2.69
CA PRO A 222 4.43 8.76 -3.47
C PRO A 222 5.40 9.45 -4.42
N CYS A 223 4.95 9.77 -5.61
CA CYS A 223 5.80 10.37 -6.63
C CYS A 223 5.22 11.65 -7.24
N CYS A 224 3.96 11.95 -7.02
CA CYS A 224 3.25 13.10 -7.57
C CYS A 224 2.31 13.68 -6.50
N HIS A 225 2.17 15.01 -6.49
CA HIS A 225 1.40 15.76 -5.50
C HIS A 225 0.55 16.84 -6.22
N ARG A 226 -0.17 16.40 -7.25
CA ARG A 226 -0.92 17.30 -8.14
C ARG A 226 -2.22 17.77 -7.54
N GLU A 227 -2.80 16.96 -6.65
CA GLU A 227 -4.08 17.28 -6.01
C GLU A 227 -3.98 18.53 -5.13
N LEU A 228 -2.97 18.61 -4.26
CA LEU A 228 -2.86 19.71 -3.30
C LEU A 228 -2.22 20.96 -3.90
N ARG A 229 -1.24 20.81 -4.77
CA ARG A 229 -0.47 21.94 -5.32
C ARG A 229 -1.29 23.11 -5.83
N PRO A 230 -2.36 22.92 -6.64
CA PRO A 230 -3.20 24.04 -7.13
C PRO A 230 -4.10 24.65 -6.06
N GLN A 231 -4.30 23.97 -4.93
CA GLN A 231 -5.14 24.46 -3.83
C GLN A 231 -4.37 25.33 -2.85
N LEU A 232 -3.03 25.16 -2.77
CA LEU A 232 -2.22 25.82 -1.76
C LEU A 232 -2.28 27.33 -1.88
N LYS A 233 -2.70 27.98 -0.82
CA LYS A 233 -2.56 29.42 -0.60
C LYS A 233 -1.33 29.62 0.26
N ALA A 234 -0.42 30.46 -0.21
CA ALA A 234 0.73 30.84 0.57
C ALA A 234 0.30 31.80 1.70
N PRO A 235 0.29 31.39 2.97
CA PRO A 235 -0.01 32.31 4.07
C PRO A 235 1.16 33.28 4.29
N ALA A 236 0.86 34.50 4.69
CA ALA A 236 1.91 35.45 5.07
C ALA A 236 2.63 34.93 6.34
N PRO A 237 3.97 35.03 6.44
CA PRO A 237 4.90 35.63 5.49
C PRO A 237 5.48 34.64 4.44
N LEU A 238 4.97 33.40 4.36
CA LEU A 238 5.50 32.37 3.47
C LEU A 238 5.25 32.65 1.97
N ASP A 239 4.32 33.54 1.66
CA ASP A 239 4.00 33.94 0.29
C ASP A 239 5.23 34.44 -0.48
N ALA A 240 6.13 35.16 0.19
CA ALA A 240 7.39 35.61 -0.36
C ALA A 240 8.30 34.48 -0.86
N LEU A 241 8.22 33.29 -0.25
CA LEU A 241 8.99 32.09 -0.62
C LEU A 241 8.21 31.21 -1.61
N LEU A 242 6.95 30.98 -1.34
CA LEU A 242 6.10 30.04 -2.11
C LEU A 242 5.66 30.60 -3.47
N ARG A 243 5.89 31.88 -3.75
CA ARG A 243 5.76 32.46 -5.12
C ARG A 243 6.66 31.75 -6.13
N HIS A 244 7.74 31.11 -5.70
CA HIS A 244 8.61 30.34 -6.57
C HIS A 244 8.04 28.93 -6.74
N GLY A 245 7.72 28.52 -7.96
CA GLY A 245 7.05 27.28 -8.27
C GLY A 245 7.77 26.01 -7.79
N ILE A 246 9.11 26.05 -7.61
CA ILE A 246 9.87 24.95 -7.04
C ILE A 246 9.56 24.78 -5.54
N HIS A 247 9.53 25.88 -4.79
CA HIS A 247 9.23 25.86 -3.35
C HIS A 247 7.78 25.47 -3.11
N LEU A 248 6.85 25.99 -3.90
CA LEU A 248 5.45 25.57 -3.85
C LEU A 248 5.28 24.08 -4.14
N GLY A 249 6.09 23.54 -5.06
CA GLY A 249 6.09 22.10 -5.34
C GLY A 249 6.60 21.24 -4.17
N GLN A 250 7.67 21.70 -3.51
CA GLN A 250 8.24 21.03 -2.32
C GLN A 250 7.27 21.09 -1.13
N GLU A 251 6.61 22.24 -0.95
CA GLU A 251 5.59 22.42 0.08
C GLU A 251 4.38 21.49 -0.15
N ALA A 252 3.90 21.42 -1.40
CA ALA A 252 2.81 20.52 -1.77
C ALA A 252 3.18 19.04 -1.48
N GLU A 253 4.42 18.66 -1.74
CA GLU A 253 4.93 17.32 -1.45
C GLU A 253 4.93 17.05 0.06
N MET A 254 5.51 17.95 0.84
CA MET A 254 5.58 17.84 2.30
C MET A 254 4.17 17.75 2.92
N LEU A 255 3.26 18.63 2.51
CA LEU A 255 1.89 18.66 3.02
C LEU A 255 1.10 17.42 2.64
N THR A 256 1.21 16.94 1.39
CA THR A 256 0.49 15.75 0.94
C THR A 256 0.92 14.52 1.74
N ASP A 257 2.21 14.31 1.89
CA ASP A 257 2.73 13.13 2.59
C ASP A 257 2.52 13.23 4.11
N GLY A 258 2.63 14.45 4.67
CA GLY A 258 2.31 14.72 6.07
C GLY A 258 0.83 14.48 6.41
N LEU A 259 -0.09 14.95 5.57
CA LEU A 259 -1.52 14.71 5.75
C LEU A 259 -1.86 13.22 5.64
N ARG A 260 -1.24 12.48 4.70
CA ARG A 260 -1.41 11.02 4.61
C ARG A 260 -0.97 10.33 5.89
N ALA A 261 0.19 10.73 6.45
CA ALA A 261 0.68 10.16 7.70
C ALA A 261 -0.28 10.45 8.88
N LEU A 262 -0.73 11.68 9.03
CA LEU A 262 -1.72 12.04 10.07
C LEU A 262 -3.04 11.26 9.89
N LEU A 263 -3.53 11.13 8.65
CA LEU A 263 -4.74 10.36 8.36
C LEU A 263 -4.57 8.87 8.71
N LEU A 264 -3.38 8.28 8.49
CA LEU A 264 -3.09 6.93 8.95
C LEU A 264 -3.09 6.82 10.48
N GLU A 265 -2.59 7.83 11.19
CA GLU A 265 -2.60 7.85 12.65
C GLU A 265 -4.03 7.87 13.21
N THR A 266 -4.98 8.57 12.56
CA THR A 266 -6.41 8.52 12.95
C THR A 266 -7.01 7.12 12.83
N GLN A 267 -6.40 6.25 12.02
CA GLN A 267 -6.86 4.89 11.76
C GLN A 267 -6.08 3.81 12.55
N GLY A 268 -5.30 4.22 13.55
CA GLY A 268 -4.56 3.32 14.44
C GLY A 268 -3.25 2.79 13.86
N TYR A 269 -2.67 3.47 12.88
CA TYR A 269 -1.34 3.20 12.38
C TYR A 269 -0.31 4.15 13.03
N GLU A 270 0.86 3.62 13.32
CA GLU A 270 2.05 4.43 13.54
C GLU A 270 2.66 4.71 12.18
N ALA A 271 2.65 5.98 11.74
CA ALA A 271 3.06 6.39 10.41
C ALA A 271 4.41 7.10 10.43
N GLN A 272 5.25 6.81 9.45
CA GLN A 272 6.54 7.43 9.25
C GLN A 272 6.70 7.88 7.80
N VAL A 273 7.23 9.07 7.59
CA VAL A 273 7.62 9.59 6.28
C VAL A 273 9.14 9.80 6.29
N PHE A 274 9.84 9.15 5.37
CA PHE A 274 11.31 9.22 5.33
C PHE A 274 11.86 9.04 3.91
N GLU A 275 13.11 9.43 3.71
CA GLU A 275 13.84 9.18 2.47
C GLU A 275 14.51 7.81 2.51
N PHE A 276 14.22 6.95 1.53
CA PHE A 276 14.76 5.59 1.48
C PHE A 276 15.96 5.44 0.54
N ILE A 277 16.20 6.44 -0.31
CA ILE A 277 17.36 6.52 -1.21
C ILE A 277 17.88 7.95 -1.21
N SER A 278 19.21 8.10 -1.31
CA SER A 278 19.82 9.41 -1.42
C SER A 278 19.22 10.23 -2.58
N PRO A 279 18.92 11.53 -2.34
CA PRO A 279 18.41 12.44 -3.38
C PRO A 279 19.31 12.54 -4.62
N GLU A 280 20.60 12.26 -4.50
CA GLU A 280 21.56 12.21 -5.63
C GLU A 280 21.15 11.20 -6.71
N HIS A 281 20.35 10.21 -6.36
CA HIS A 281 19.95 9.15 -7.28
C HIS A 281 18.56 9.36 -7.88
N THR A 282 17.66 10.03 -7.17
CA THR A 282 16.29 10.34 -7.63
C THR A 282 15.67 11.40 -6.74
N GLY A 283 14.96 12.37 -7.32
CA GLY A 283 14.15 13.32 -6.56
C GLY A 283 12.84 12.74 -6.02
N LYS A 284 12.57 11.45 -6.28
CA LYS A 284 11.36 10.73 -5.82
C LYS A 284 11.81 9.55 -4.97
N ASN A 285 12.16 9.85 -3.73
CA ASN A 285 12.84 8.95 -2.81
C ASN A 285 12.14 8.85 -1.45
N LYS A 286 10.94 9.42 -1.31
CA LYS A 286 10.17 9.36 -0.08
C LYS A 286 9.35 8.09 0.02
N MET A 287 9.17 7.63 1.24
CA MET A 287 8.34 6.50 1.60
C MET A 287 7.44 6.86 2.77
N ILE A 288 6.21 6.39 2.70
CA ILE A 288 5.27 6.37 3.82
C ILE A 288 5.17 4.92 4.27
N LEU A 289 5.49 4.67 5.52
CA LEU A 289 5.36 3.38 6.19
C LEU A 289 4.36 3.53 7.33
N GLY A 290 3.26 2.79 7.28
CA GLY A 290 2.27 2.70 8.34
C GLY A 290 2.27 1.30 8.95
N ASN A 291 2.57 1.19 10.23
CA ASN A 291 2.43 -0.05 11.01
C ASN A 291 1.19 0.04 11.89
N ARG A 292 0.29 -0.93 11.78
CA ARG A 292 -0.90 -0.98 12.60
C ARG A 292 -0.54 -1.48 13.99
N THR A 293 -0.59 -0.58 14.96
CA THR A 293 -0.23 -0.89 16.37
C THR A 293 -1.45 -1.11 17.25
N GLY A 294 -2.64 -0.72 16.78
CA GLY A 294 -3.85 -0.67 17.60
C GLY A 294 -3.82 0.41 18.69
N ARG A 295 -2.72 1.17 18.78
CA ARG A 295 -2.57 2.32 19.67
C ARG A 295 -2.75 3.57 18.82
N ALA A 296 -4.00 4.01 18.65
CA ALA A 296 -4.24 5.30 18.02
C ALA A 296 -3.73 6.42 18.94
N ARG A 297 -3.10 7.45 18.37
CA ARG A 297 -3.11 8.78 18.99
C ARG A 297 -4.58 9.18 19.25
N ASP A 298 -4.80 10.12 20.12
CA ASP A 298 -6.13 10.71 20.27
C ASP A 298 -6.60 11.18 18.87
N ALA A 299 -7.56 10.45 18.31
CA ALA A 299 -8.01 10.68 16.94
C ALA A 299 -8.61 12.08 16.76
N ASP A 300 -9.32 12.57 17.78
CA ASP A 300 -9.92 13.91 17.75
C ASP A 300 -8.84 15.00 17.72
N ALA A 301 -7.76 14.83 18.49
CA ALA A 301 -6.63 15.74 18.47
C ALA A 301 -5.93 15.73 17.11
N VAL A 302 -5.70 14.56 16.50
CA VAL A 302 -5.08 14.45 15.17
C VAL A 302 -5.98 15.06 14.10
N TRP A 303 -7.30 14.85 14.17
CA TRP A 303 -8.24 15.50 13.25
C TRP A 303 -8.20 17.02 13.38
N ALA A 304 -8.08 17.56 14.60
CA ALA A 304 -7.93 19.00 14.81
C ALA A 304 -6.64 19.55 14.18
N GLU A 305 -5.53 18.80 14.24
CA GLU A 305 -4.27 19.14 13.58
C GLU A 305 -4.43 19.17 12.05
N ILE A 306 -5.08 18.15 11.46
CA ILE A 306 -5.37 18.05 10.02
C ILE A 306 -6.19 19.27 9.56
N GLU A 307 -7.27 19.58 10.24
CA GLU A 307 -8.14 20.71 9.91
C GLU A 307 -7.43 22.06 10.09
N ALA A 308 -6.56 22.20 11.08
CA ALA A 308 -5.75 23.40 11.24
C ALA A 308 -4.78 23.60 10.06
N LEU A 309 -4.09 22.55 9.61
CA LEU A 309 -3.21 22.58 8.44
C LEU A 309 -3.99 22.90 7.16
N LYS A 310 -5.14 22.25 6.95
CA LYS A 310 -6.00 22.52 5.78
C LYS A 310 -6.45 23.98 5.73
N ARG A 311 -6.90 24.53 6.86
CA ARG A 311 -7.29 25.95 6.96
C ARG A 311 -6.10 26.89 6.69
N PHE A 312 -4.95 26.61 7.27
CA PHE A 312 -3.76 27.45 7.15
C PHE A 312 -3.28 27.57 5.71
N TYR A 313 -3.26 26.45 4.98
CA TYR A 313 -2.82 26.43 3.58
C TYR A 313 -3.96 26.56 2.55
N GLY A 314 -5.20 26.68 2.99
CA GLY A 314 -6.38 26.82 2.12
C GLY A 314 -6.72 25.54 1.35
N ILE A 315 -6.33 24.36 1.88
CA ILE A 315 -6.63 23.06 1.31
C ILE A 315 -8.10 22.74 1.53
N ARG A 316 -8.84 22.49 0.46
CA ARG A 316 -10.28 22.20 0.50
C ARG A 316 -10.57 20.71 0.44
N THR A 317 -9.80 20.01 -0.37
CA THR A 317 -9.99 18.58 -0.63
C THR A 317 -8.66 17.84 -0.54
N GLN A 318 -8.67 16.67 0.06
CA GLN A 318 -7.58 15.70 0.00
C GLN A 318 -8.22 14.31 -0.14
N ARG A 319 -7.72 13.52 -1.06
CA ARG A 319 -8.38 12.29 -1.49
C ARG A 319 -8.61 11.29 -0.37
N LEU A 320 -7.59 10.98 0.44
CA LEU A 320 -7.71 10.02 1.54
C LEU A 320 -8.66 10.53 2.63
N ASP A 321 -8.60 11.82 2.96
CA ASP A 321 -9.52 12.49 3.87
C ASP A 321 -10.97 12.30 3.41
N GLY A 322 -11.25 12.60 2.13
CA GLY A 322 -12.57 12.39 1.54
C GLY A 322 -13.06 10.93 1.59
N LEU A 323 -12.18 9.97 1.34
CA LEU A 323 -12.48 8.54 1.39
C LEU A 323 -12.75 8.04 2.82
N LEU A 324 -12.13 8.63 3.82
CA LEU A 324 -12.34 8.32 5.25
C LEU A 324 -13.58 9.01 5.84
N GLY A 325 -14.28 9.81 5.05
CA GLY A 325 -15.50 10.48 5.46
C GLY A 325 -15.29 11.92 5.93
N GLY A 326 -14.16 12.53 5.57
CA GLY A 326 -13.73 13.89 5.89
C GLY A 326 -14.10 14.21 7.35
N GLY A 327 -13.18 14.18 8.26
CA GLY A 327 -13.39 14.13 9.71
C GLY A 327 -14.70 14.73 10.14
N MET A 328 -15.61 13.96 10.65
CA MET A 328 -17.07 14.23 10.86
C MET A 328 -17.45 15.68 11.20
N GLY A 329 -16.96 16.62 10.42
CA GLY A 329 -17.23 18.06 10.48
C GLY A 329 -18.47 18.49 9.73
N GLY A 330 -19.35 17.57 9.43
CA GLY A 330 -20.63 17.84 8.78
C GLY A 330 -21.79 17.21 9.50
N ALA A 331 -22.12 17.64 10.70
CA ALA A 331 -23.39 17.63 11.39
C ALA A 331 -23.25 17.30 12.89
N ARG A 332 -22.47 18.07 13.63
CA ARG A 332 -22.94 18.41 14.97
C ARG A 332 -23.72 19.70 14.78
N ASN A 333 -25.05 19.55 14.69
CA ASN A 333 -25.98 20.64 14.75
C ASN A 333 -25.66 21.49 16.00
N PRO A 334 -25.35 22.80 15.90
CA PRO A 334 -25.06 23.63 17.06
C PRO A 334 -26.33 23.91 17.90
N ASP A 335 -27.47 23.41 17.49
CA ASP A 335 -28.76 23.61 18.18
C ASP A 335 -29.22 22.30 18.85
N GLY A 336 -28.42 21.82 19.80
CA GLY A 336 -28.88 20.84 20.79
C GLY A 336 -29.51 21.55 21.96
N ASN A 337 -30.81 21.81 21.84
CA ASN A 337 -31.68 22.05 23.00
C ASN A 337 -32.51 20.80 23.27
#